data_bd35ffd0ddd7f2acb2cb9cca07aae0d1
#
_entry.id   bd35ffd0ddd7f2acb2cb9cca07aae0d1
#
_cell.length_a   1.000
_cell.length_b   1.000
_cell.length_c   1.000
_cell.angle_alpha   90.00
_cell.angle_beta   90.00
_cell.angle_gamma   90.00
#
_symmetry.space_group_name_H-M   'P 1'
#
loop_
_entity.id
_entity.type
_entity.pdbx_description
1 polymer ?
#
loop_
_entity_poly.entity_id
_entity_poly.type
_entity_poly.pdbx_seq_one_letter_code
_entity_poly.pdbx_strand_id
1 'polypeptide(L)'
;MPMRYFQLPDDMYLPHRWELGSLIGPDAQDVQPSLLRSGTPLEMQGRLKVSIETPGRPLDFTHAAYSIPIVHVRVASLLSEVAPDDVQFLRVDVPSQPDAYLVLNALHLIRCIDDERSTEVRYWEPEDGMPEKVGTYFSVAGLRIDPTKVGGARIFRTWGWTGALIVSEDLKAALEQSGATGMKFTPV
;
A
#
# COMPACT_ATOMS: atom_id res chain seq x y z
N MET A 1 4.53 -26.50 1.07
CA MET A 1 4.08 -25.60 2.14
C MET A 1 3.26 -24.48 1.52
N PRO A 2 2.19 -24.02 2.16
CA PRO A 2 1.45 -22.88 1.66
C PRO A 2 2.33 -21.62 1.69
N MET A 3 2.14 -20.73 0.69
CA MET A 3 2.81 -19.43 0.63
C MET A 3 2.47 -18.60 1.87
N ARG A 4 3.48 -18.01 2.49
CA ARG A 4 3.28 -17.07 3.59
C ARG A 4 3.12 -15.64 3.04
N TYR A 5 2.39 -14.84 3.78
CA TYR A 5 2.12 -13.45 3.43
C TYR A 5 2.41 -12.51 4.59
N PHE A 6 2.71 -11.27 4.23
CA PHE A 6 3.10 -10.23 5.17
C PHE A 6 2.39 -8.92 4.81
N GLN A 7 1.88 -8.24 5.81
CA GLN A 7 1.47 -6.86 5.66
C GLN A 7 2.73 -5.99 5.54
N LEU A 8 2.70 -5.03 4.63
CA LEU A 8 3.79 -4.09 4.36
C LEU A 8 3.38 -2.66 4.71
N PRO A 9 3.42 -2.26 5.97
CA PRO A 9 3.43 -0.86 6.36
C PRO A 9 4.82 -0.25 6.11
N ASP A 10 4.91 1.07 6.15
CA ASP A 10 6.20 1.71 6.28
C ASP A 10 6.69 1.68 7.74
N ASP A 11 8.00 1.73 7.94
CA ASP A 11 8.58 1.71 9.27
C ASP A 11 8.57 3.10 9.89
N MET A 12 7.56 3.36 10.72
CA MET A 12 7.39 4.62 11.42
C MET A 12 8.41 4.89 12.52
N TYR A 13 9.16 3.86 12.94
CA TYR A 13 10.14 3.96 14.03
C TYR A 13 11.56 4.26 13.55
N LEU A 14 11.79 4.37 12.25
CA LEU A 14 13.10 4.76 11.73
C LEU A 14 13.44 6.19 12.17
N PRO A 15 14.58 6.39 12.83
CA PRO A 15 14.97 7.71 13.32
C PRO A 15 15.28 8.65 12.15
N HIS A 16 14.94 9.92 12.33
CA HIS A 16 15.23 10.99 11.37
C HIS A 16 14.65 10.78 9.96
N ARG A 17 13.65 9.93 9.83
CA ARG A 17 12.96 9.72 8.56
C ARG A 17 12.11 10.95 8.18
N TRP A 18 11.93 11.15 6.89
CA TRP A 18 10.93 12.08 6.41
C TRP A 18 9.49 11.55 6.60
N GLU A 19 8.52 12.45 6.54
CA GLU A 19 7.09 12.10 6.46
C GLU A 19 6.47 12.81 5.27
N LEU A 20 5.68 12.08 4.49
CA LEU A 20 5.02 12.57 3.30
C LEU A 20 3.54 12.87 3.57
N GLY A 21 3.03 13.90 2.93
CA GLY A 21 1.64 14.33 3.07
C GLY A 21 0.69 13.71 2.06
N SER A 22 -0.36 14.45 1.72
CA SER A 22 -1.37 14.02 0.75
C SER A 22 -0.87 14.12 -0.69
N LEU A 23 -1.45 13.30 -1.55
CA LEU A 23 -1.23 13.36 -2.99
C LEU A 23 -2.13 14.42 -3.61
N ILE A 24 -1.53 15.25 -4.47
CA ILE A 24 -2.22 16.26 -5.28
C ILE A 24 -2.16 15.83 -6.74
N GLY A 25 -3.29 15.89 -7.42
CA GLY A 25 -3.39 15.55 -8.83
C GLY A 25 -2.86 16.66 -9.75
N PRO A 26 -2.76 16.36 -11.07
CA PRO A 26 -2.33 17.35 -12.08
C PRO A 26 -3.24 18.57 -12.16
N ASP A 27 -4.50 18.45 -11.75
CA ASP A 27 -5.52 19.51 -11.66
C ASP A 27 -5.41 20.35 -10.39
N ALA A 28 -4.38 20.15 -9.58
CA ALA A 28 -4.15 20.79 -8.28
C ALA A 28 -5.22 20.48 -7.22
N GLN A 29 -5.97 19.38 -7.40
CA GLN A 29 -6.93 18.88 -6.42
C GLN A 29 -6.37 17.67 -5.67
N ASP A 30 -6.84 17.47 -4.45
CA ASP A 30 -6.51 16.26 -3.69
C ASP A 30 -6.96 15.01 -4.44
N VAL A 31 -6.06 14.03 -4.55
CA VAL A 31 -6.41 12.72 -5.10
C VAL A 31 -7.24 11.96 -4.08
N GLN A 32 -8.38 11.44 -4.50
CA GLN A 32 -9.20 10.61 -3.63
C GLN A 32 -8.46 9.29 -3.33
N PRO A 33 -8.17 8.98 -2.06
CA PRO A 33 -7.39 7.79 -1.69
C PRO A 33 -8.01 6.47 -2.18
N SER A 34 -9.34 6.43 -2.24
CA SER A 34 -10.08 5.26 -2.74
C SER A 34 -9.70 4.86 -4.16
N LEU A 35 -9.30 5.80 -5.02
CA LEU A 35 -8.87 5.50 -6.38
C LEU A 35 -7.60 4.63 -6.42
N LEU A 36 -6.66 4.89 -5.51
CA LEU A 36 -5.39 4.17 -5.40
C LEU A 36 -5.45 2.95 -4.46
N ARG A 37 -6.63 2.64 -3.96
CA ARG A 37 -6.87 1.49 -3.09
C ARG A 37 -7.97 0.56 -3.60
N SER A 38 -8.40 0.78 -4.84
CA SER A 38 -9.50 0.02 -5.47
C SER A 38 -9.06 -1.29 -6.13
N GLY A 39 -7.77 -1.53 -6.29
CA GLY A 39 -7.26 -2.70 -6.99
C GLY A 39 -7.42 -2.62 -8.51
N THR A 40 -7.61 -1.43 -9.06
CA THR A 40 -7.79 -1.21 -10.50
C THR A 40 -6.74 -0.25 -11.05
N PRO A 41 -6.35 -0.39 -12.33
CA PRO A 41 -5.48 0.59 -12.98
C PRO A 41 -6.12 1.98 -12.98
N LEU A 42 -5.29 2.99 -12.82
CA LEU A 42 -5.71 4.38 -12.87
C LEU A 42 -5.06 5.06 -14.08
N GLU A 43 -5.87 5.63 -14.96
CA GLU A 43 -5.38 6.49 -16.02
C GLU A 43 -5.26 7.92 -15.49
N MET A 44 -4.05 8.47 -15.59
CA MET A 44 -3.78 9.82 -15.15
C MET A 44 -2.93 10.56 -16.17
N GLN A 45 -3.45 11.67 -16.66
CA GLN A 45 -2.70 12.56 -17.54
C GLN A 45 -1.94 13.57 -16.71
N GLY A 46 -0.62 13.47 -16.73
CA GLY A 46 0.27 14.33 -15.97
C GLY A 46 0.88 13.66 -14.75
N ARG A 47 1.46 14.49 -13.89
CA ARG A 47 2.22 14.05 -12.73
C ARG A 47 1.46 14.37 -11.46
N LEU A 48 1.48 13.42 -10.53
CA LEU A 48 1.06 13.68 -9.15
C LEU A 48 2.12 14.50 -8.42
N LYS A 49 1.73 15.11 -7.32
CA LYS A 49 2.63 15.79 -6.39
C LYS A 49 2.38 15.30 -4.99
N VAL A 50 3.42 15.26 -4.17
CA VAL A 50 3.31 14.96 -2.75
C VAL A 50 4.15 15.97 -1.97
N SER A 51 3.64 16.43 -0.83
CA SER A 51 4.38 17.32 0.07
C SER A 51 5.25 16.52 1.04
N ILE A 52 6.32 17.15 1.53
CA ILE A 52 7.09 16.67 2.68
C ILE A 52 6.54 17.39 3.91
N GLU A 53 5.81 16.68 4.76
CA GLU A 53 5.23 17.24 5.98
C GLU A 53 6.30 17.41 7.08
N THR A 54 7.14 16.41 7.23
CA THR A 54 8.29 16.45 8.14
C THR A 54 9.55 16.21 7.34
N PRO A 55 10.47 17.19 7.25
CA PRO A 55 11.76 17.00 6.61
C PRO A 55 12.59 15.93 7.33
N GLY A 56 13.32 15.12 6.56
CA GLY A 56 14.15 14.08 7.12
C GLY A 56 14.86 13.26 6.05
N ARG A 57 15.38 12.12 6.46
CA ARG A 57 16.05 11.21 5.54
C ARG A 57 15.05 10.59 4.57
N PRO A 58 15.25 10.74 3.26
CA PRO A 58 14.44 10.04 2.27
C PRO A 58 14.55 8.53 2.42
N LEU A 59 13.43 7.84 2.27
CA LEU A 59 13.35 6.38 2.30
C LEU A 59 12.97 5.84 0.93
N ASP A 60 13.34 4.60 0.64
CA ASP A 60 12.97 3.94 -0.62
C ASP A 60 11.51 3.55 -0.67
N PHE A 61 10.89 3.38 0.48
CA PHE A 61 9.47 3.08 0.66
C PHE A 61 8.90 3.93 1.79
N THR A 62 7.88 4.71 1.50
CA THR A 62 7.19 5.56 2.48
C THR A 62 5.71 5.58 2.16
N HIS A 63 4.84 5.51 3.15
CA HIS A 63 3.44 5.82 2.94
C HIS A 63 3.22 7.33 2.93
N ALA A 64 2.63 7.85 1.88
CA ALA A 64 1.93 9.13 1.91
C ALA A 64 0.63 8.98 2.72
N ALA A 65 -0.11 10.07 2.89
CA ALA A 65 -1.39 10.03 3.58
C ALA A 65 -2.30 8.90 3.04
N TYR A 66 -3.11 8.34 3.92
CA TYR A 66 -4.06 7.26 3.62
C TYR A 66 -3.44 5.95 3.14
N SER A 67 -2.23 5.63 3.57
CA SER A 67 -1.53 4.39 3.24
C SER A 67 -1.26 4.20 1.73
N ILE A 68 -0.95 5.29 1.04
CA ILE A 68 -0.55 5.24 -0.37
C ILE A 68 0.97 5.16 -0.47
N PRO A 69 1.55 4.05 -1.00
CA PRO A 69 2.99 3.90 -1.04
C PRO A 69 3.64 4.79 -2.10
N ILE A 70 4.68 5.49 -1.69
CA ILE A 70 5.62 6.22 -2.54
C ILE A 70 6.94 5.45 -2.52
N VAL A 71 7.38 5.01 -3.68
CA VAL A 71 8.54 4.13 -3.80
C VAL A 71 9.63 4.72 -4.68
N HIS A 72 10.88 4.53 -4.28
CA HIS A 72 12.02 4.89 -5.12
C HIS A 72 12.02 4.05 -6.40
N VAL A 73 12.52 4.61 -7.50
CA VAL A 73 12.54 3.95 -8.81
C VAL A 73 13.21 2.57 -8.77
N ARG A 74 14.19 2.34 -7.91
CA ARG A 74 14.82 1.03 -7.76
C ARG A 74 13.90 -0.02 -7.15
N VAL A 75 13.01 0.37 -6.23
CA VAL A 75 11.96 -0.53 -5.70
C VAL A 75 10.90 -0.78 -6.76
N ALA A 76 10.49 0.26 -7.49
CA ALA A 76 9.55 0.11 -8.60
C ALA A 76 10.07 -0.86 -9.67
N SER A 77 11.36 -0.77 -10.03
CA SER A 77 11.97 -1.70 -10.98
C SER A 77 11.94 -3.14 -10.49
N LEU A 78 12.28 -3.37 -9.22
CA LEU A 78 12.21 -4.71 -8.62
C LEU A 78 10.78 -5.27 -8.63
N LEU A 79 9.80 -4.48 -8.22
CA LEU A 79 8.40 -4.90 -8.22
C LEU A 79 7.88 -5.18 -9.63
N SER A 80 8.28 -4.39 -10.61
CA SER A 80 7.93 -4.61 -12.03
C SER A 80 8.53 -5.90 -12.59
N GLU A 81 9.70 -6.31 -12.09
CA GLU A 81 10.35 -7.55 -12.48
C GLU A 81 9.70 -8.77 -11.82
N VAL A 82 9.45 -8.70 -10.52
CA VAL A 82 8.95 -9.84 -9.73
C VAL A 82 7.45 -10.02 -9.81
N ALA A 83 6.69 -8.93 -9.87
CA ALA A 83 5.22 -8.93 -9.83
C ALA A 83 4.61 -7.96 -10.88
N PRO A 84 4.94 -8.12 -12.17
CA PRO A 84 4.55 -7.15 -13.22
C PRO A 84 3.04 -7.00 -13.37
N ASP A 85 2.29 -8.07 -13.16
CA ASP A 85 0.83 -8.08 -13.32
C ASP A 85 0.07 -7.54 -12.09
N ASP A 86 0.77 -7.32 -11.00
CA ASP A 86 0.17 -6.95 -9.72
C ASP A 86 0.30 -5.46 -9.40
N VAL A 87 1.08 -4.71 -10.19
CA VAL A 87 1.44 -3.33 -9.88
C VAL A 87 1.29 -2.39 -11.06
N GLN A 88 0.95 -1.16 -10.75
CA GLN A 88 1.04 -0.01 -11.64
C GLN A 88 1.83 1.09 -10.92
N PHE A 89 2.63 1.83 -11.67
CA PHE A 89 3.36 2.98 -11.14
C PHE A 89 2.90 4.26 -11.82
N LEU A 90 2.66 5.29 -11.00
CA LEU A 90 2.29 6.61 -11.46
C LEU A 90 3.41 7.61 -11.14
N ARG A 91 3.65 8.55 -12.04
CA ARG A 91 4.67 9.59 -11.82
C ARG A 91 4.26 10.52 -10.70
N VAL A 92 5.19 10.81 -9.80
CA VAL A 92 4.99 11.75 -8.70
C VAL A 92 6.20 12.65 -8.54
N ASP A 93 5.96 13.93 -8.34
CA ASP A 93 7.00 14.90 -7.98
C ASP A 93 7.11 14.97 -6.46
N VAL A 94 8.29 14.65 -5.96
CA VAL A 94 8.65 14.82 -4.55
C VAL A 94 9.65 15.98 -4.45
N PRO A 95 9.45 16.96 -3.56
CA PRO A 95 10.36 18.10 -3.44
C PRO A 95 11.81 17.66 -3.26
N SER A 96 12.71 18.28 -4.03
CA SER A 96 14.16 18.00 -4.02
C SER A 96 14.58 16.60 -4.46
N GLN A 97 13.66 15.80 -5.01
CA GLN A 97 13.93 14.43 -5.47
C GLN A 97 13.41 14.25 -6.91
N PRO A 98 13.98 14.94 -7.90
CA PRO A 98 13.45 14.91 -9.27
C PRO A 98 13.54 13.50 -9.86
N ASP A 99 12.41 13.02 -10.40
CA ASP A 99 12.28 11.74 -11.10
C ASP A 99 12.73 10.49 -10.32
N ALA A 100 12.86 10.59 -9.00
CA ALA A 100 13.37 9.50 -8.16
C ALA A 100 12.28 8.60 -7.57
N TYR A 101 11.02 9.03 -7.59
CA TYR A 101 9.91 8.33 -6.92
C TYR A 101 8.70 8.13 -7.82
N LEU A 102 7.93 7.08 -7.50
CA LEU A 102 6.68 6.73 -8.14
C LEU A 102 5.63 6.38 -7.09
N VAL A 103 4.36 6.58 -7.41
CA VAL A 103 3.25 6.05 -6.62
C VAL A 103 3.03 4.60 -7.00
N LEU A 104 3.00 3.72 -6.03
CA LEU A 104 2.63 2.31 -6.20
C LEU A 104 1.11 2.15 -6.11
N ASN A 105 0.51 1.64 -7.16
CA ASN A 105 -0.89 1.21 -7.19
C ASN A 105 -0.94 -0.31 -7.31
N ALA A 106 -1.43 -1.00 -6.28
CA ALA A 106 -1.66 -2.45 -6.32
C ALA A 106 -2.92 -2.76 -7.13
N LEU A 107 -2.83 -3.72 -8.06
CA LEU A 107 -3.87 -4.00 -9.05
C LEU A 107 -4.83 -5.11 -8.64
N HIS A 108 -4.74 -5.62 -7.41
CA HIS A 108 -5.63 -6.65 -6.89
C HIS A 108 -6.25 -6.22 -5.56
N LEU A 109 -7.53 -6.47 -5.44
CA LEU A 109 -8.30 -6.31 -4.21
C LEU A 109 -8.90 -7.66 -3.88
N ILE A 110 -8.38 -8.35 -2.86
CA ILE A 110 -8.66 -9.76 -2.60
C ILE A 110 -9.41 -9.94 -1.29
N ARG A 111 -10.55 -10.64 -1.36
CA ARG A 111 -11.35 -10.98 -0.19
C ARG A 111 -10.76 -12.21 0.49
N CYS A 112 -9.80 -11.99 1.38
CA CYS A 112 -9.03 -13.04 2.03
C CYS A 112 -8.86 -12.86 3.54
N ILE A 113 -9.42 -11.82 4.15
CA ILE A 113 -9.33 -11.63 5.61
C ILE A 113 -9.98 -12.83 6.31
N ASP A 114 -9.28 -13.37 7.28
CA ASP A 114 -9.74 -14.44 8.14
C ASP A 114 -10.21 -13.84 9.47
N ASP A 115 -11.51 -13.71 9.60
CA ASP A 115 -12.14 -13.06 10.76
C ASP A 115 -11.91 -13.83 12.05
N GLU A 116 -11.86 -15.15 11.98
CA GLU A 116 -11.69 -16.00 13.16
C GLU A 116 -10.24 -15.98 13.68
N ARG A 117 -9.28 -15.88 12.77
CA ARG A 117 -7.85 -15.86 13.13
C ARG A 117 -7.32 -14.46 13.39
N SER A 118 -8.00 -13.40 12.93
CA SER A 118 -7.69 -12.03 13.29
C SER A 118 -8.03 -11.77 14.76
N THR A 119 -7.27 -10.89 15.41
CA THR A 119 -7.48 -10.65 16.87
C THR A 119 -8.86 -10.07 17.14
N GLU A 120 -9.28 -9.10 16.33
CA GLU A 120 -10.58 -8.46 16.43
C GLU A 120 -10.99 -7.90 15.07
N VAL A 121 -12.23 -8.15 14.67
CA VAL A 121 -12.84 -7.53 13.50
C VAL A 121 -14.17 -6.89 13.89
N ARG A 122 -14.44 -5.70 13.35
CA ARG A 122 -15.73 -5.02 13.44
C ARG A 122 -16.14 -4.61 12.03
N TYR A 123 -17.39 -4.85 11.70
CA TYR A 123 -17.98 -4.42 10.42
C TYR A 123 -18.68 -3.07 10.58
N TRP A 124 -18.81 -2.35 9.46
CA TRP A 124 -19.70 -1.21 9.38
C TRP A 124 -21.14 -1.68 9.53
N GLU A 125 -21.90 -1.01 10.38
CA GLU A 125 -23.32 -1.27 10.63
C GLU A 125 -24.17 -0.08 10.13
N PRO A 126 -25.47 -0.27 9.86
CA PRO A 126 -26.36 0.82 9.42
C PRO A 126 -26.37 2.02 10.40
N GLU A 127 -26.20 1.75 11.67
CA GLU A 127 -26.18 2.74 12.76
C GLU A 127 -24.95 3.65 12.73
N ASP A 128 -23.88 3.22 12.07
CA ASP A 128 -22.63 4.01 11.92
C ASP A 128 -22.79 5.17 10.92
N GLY A 129 -23.93 5.26 10.21
CA GLY A 129 -24.25 6.39 9.35
C GLY A 129 -23.53 6.46 8.01
N MET A 130 -22.90 5.35 7.58
CA MET A 130 -22.18 5.22 6.32
C MET A 130 -22.72 4.03 5.53
N PRO A 131 -23.93 4.14 4.95
CA PRO A 131 -24.62 2.99 4.34
C PRO A 131 -23.84 2.34 3.19
N GLU A 132 -23.02 3.11 2.47
CA GLU A 132 -22.17 2.60 1.37
C GLU A 132 -21.04 1.70 1.86
N LYS A 133 -20.71 1.74 3.15
CA LYS A 133 -19.64 0.92 3.75
C LYS A 133 -20.16 -0.33 4.45
N VAL A 134 -21.46 -0.44 4.67
CA VAL A 134 -22.06 -1.61 5.34
C VAL A 134 -21.64 -2.90 4.65
N GLY A 135 -21.19 -3.90 5.43
CA GLY A 135 -20.67 -5.17 4.94
C GLY A 135 -19.15 -5.18 4.70
N THR A 136 -18.50 -4.02 4.80
CA THR A 136 -17.02 -3.93 4.85
C THR A 136 -16.55 -3.74 6.29
N TYR A 137 -15.23 -3.82 6.51
CA TYR A 137 -14.66 -3.71 7.85
C TYR A 137 -14.59 -2.27 8.32
N PHE A 138 -15.11 -2.01 9.51
CA PHE A 138 -14.89 -0.77 10.25
C PHE A 138 -13.49 -0.75 10.86
N SER A 139 -13.08 -1.85 11.47
CA SER A 139 -11.74 -2.03 12.04
C SER A 139 -11.29 -3.48 11.98
N VAL A 140 -9.99 -3.66 11.82
CA VAL A 140 -9.32 -4.97 11.88
C VAL A 140 -8.07 -4.81 12.74
N ALA A 141 -7.96 -5.58 13.80
CA ALA A 141 -6.77 -5.67 14.64
C ALA A 141 -6.16 -7.07 14.53
N GLY A 142 -4.82 -7.15 14.55
CA GLY A 142 -4.13 -8.41 14.43
C GLY A 142 -4.51 -9.16 13.16
N LEU A 143 -4.49 -8.47 12.03
CA LEU A 143 -4.89 -8.99 10.71
C LEU A 143 -4.30 -10.37 10.44
N ARG A 144 -5.17 -11.31 10.06
CA ARG A 144 -4.82 -12.61 9.49
C ARG A 144 -5.57 -12.82 8.19
N ILE A 145 -4.95 -13.48 7.25
CA ILE A 145 -5.58 -13.83 5.98
C ILE A 145 -5.64 -15.34 5.78
N ASP A 146 -6.56 -15.77 4.92
CA ASP A 146 -6.62 -17.12 4.41
C ASP A 146 -5.81 -17.19 3.10
N PRO A 147 -4.60 -17.78 3.10
CA PRO A 147 -3.76 -17.81 1.92
C PRO A 147 -4.36 -18.60 0.75
N THR A 148 -5.31 -19.51 1.02
CA THR A 148 -5.97 -20.27 -0.05
C THR A 148 -6.86 -19.41 -0.95
N LYS A 149 -7.23 -18.22 -0.48
CA LYS A 149 -8.07 -17.26 -1.23
C LYS A 149 -7.28 -16.28 -2.07
N VAL A 150 -5.94 -16.26 -1.97
CA VAL A 150 -5.12 -15.23 -2.61
C VAL A 150 -4.96 -15.42 -4.13
N GLY A 151 -4.97 -16.66 -4.61
CA GLY A 151 -4.95 -16.91 -6.05
C GLY A 151 -3.61 -16.59 -6.75
N GLY A 152 -2.49 -16.56 -6.02
CA GLY A 152 -1.15 -16.41 -6.59
C GLY A 152 -0.67 -14.97 -6.75
N ALA A 153 -1.44 -13.95 -6.38
CA ALA A 153 -0.98 -12.58 -6.34
C ALA A 153 0.19 -12.42 -5.36
N ARG A 154 1.20 -11.65 -5.74
CA ARG A 154 2.39 -11.40 -4.91
C ARG A 154 2.33 -10.11 -4.13
N ILE A 155 1.54 -9.14 -4.62
CA ILE A 155 1.23 -7.90 -3.92
C ILE A 155 -0.22 -7.52 -4.20
N PHE A 156 -0.97 -7.18 -3.15
CA PHE A 156 -2.38 -6.87 -3.25
C PHE A 156 -2.89 -6.11 -2.01
N ARG A 157 -4.10 -5.56 -2.12
CA ARG A 157 -4.83 -5.03 -0.96
C ARG A 157 -5.95 -5.96 -0.56
N THR A 158 -6.30 -5.96 0.72
CA THR A 158 -7.42 -6.76 1.24
C THR A 158 -8.76 -6.07 0.96
N TRP A 159 -9.69 -6.82 0.34
CA TRP A 159 -11.05 -6.33 0.14
C TRP A 159 -11.74 -6.04 1.46
N GLY A 160 -12.46 -4.93 1.51
CA GLY A 160 -13.20 -4.49 2.69
C GLY A 160 -12.36 -3.79 3.75
N TRP A 161 -11.03 -3.93 3.69
CA TRP A 161 -10.05 -3.25 4.53
C TRP A 161 -8.86 -2.82 3.68
N THR A 162 -9.08 -1.84 2.82
CA THR A 162 -8.17 -1.50 1.71
C THR A 162 -6.89 -0.76 2.12
N GLY A 163 -6.76 -0.36 3.38
CA GLY A 163 -5.55 0.22 3.91
C GLY A 163 -4.38 -0.77 4.05
N ALA A 164 -4.67 -2.07 4.12
CA ALA A 164 -3.63 -3.09 4.22
C ALA A 164 -3.06 -3.43 2.84
N LEU A 165 -1.75 -3.31 2.70
CA LEU A 165 -0.97 -3.79 1.56
C LEU A 165 -0.27 -5.08 1.96
N ILE A 166 -0.48 -6.15 1.20
CA ILE A 166 0.02 -7.49 1.50
C ILE A 166 1.01 -7.91 0.44
N VAL A 167 2.09 -8.55 0.87
CA VAL A 167 3.11 -9.12 -0.03
C VAL A 167 3.36 -10.60 0.29
N SER A 168 3.71 -11.35 -0.74
CA SER A 168 4.12 -12.75 -0.59
C SER A 168 5.53 -12.87 -0.02
N GLU A 169 5.85 -14.04 0.51
CA GLU A 169 7.16 -14.35 1.10
C GLU A 169 8.31 -14.19 0.12
N ASP A 170 8.14 -14.59 -1.13
CA ASP A 170 9.16 -14.45 -2.17
C ASP A 170 9.40 -12.97 -2.52
N LEU A 171 8.34 -12.18 -2.60
CA LEU A 171 8.47 -10.73 -2.82
C LEU A 171 9.12 -10.04 -1.61
N LYS A 172 8.73 -10.42 -0.39
CA LYS A 172 9.40 -9.94 0.84
C LYS A 172 10.89 -10.21 0.79
N ALA A 173 11.29 -11.44 0.46
CA ALA A 173 12.70 -11.83 0.38
C ALA A 173 13.47 -10.98 -0.66
N ALA A 174 12.90 -10.74 -1.82
CA ALA A 174 13.50 -9.90 -2.86
C ALA A 174 13.68 -8.45 -2.40
N LEU A 175 12.67 -7.88 -1.72
CA LEU A 175 12.72 -6.53 -1.17
C LEU A 175 13.79 -6.40 -0.08
N GLU A 176 13.88 -7.37 0.82
CA GLU A 176 14.92 -7.39 1.88
C GLU A 176 16.33 -7.51 1.29
N GLN A 177 16.52 -8.39 0.32
CA GLN A 177 17.81 -8.56 -0.37
C GLN A 177 18.26 -7.30 -1.14
N SER A 178 17.33 -6.49 -1.61
CA SER A 178 17.63 -5.23 -2.28
C SER A 178 18.27 -4.19 -1.37
N GLY A 179 18.14 -4.35 -0.06
CA GLY A 179 18.57 -3.37 0.93
C GLY A 179 17.75 -2.08 0.94
N ALA A 180 16.57 -2.08 0.32
CA ALA A 180 15.69 -0.91 0.29
C ALA A 180 15.21 -0.53 1.70
N THR A 181 15.16 0.77 1.96
CA THR A 181 14.83 1.33 3.28
C THR A 181 13.35 1.68 3.41
N GLY A 182 12.84 1.68 4.64
CA GLY A 182 11.51 2.19 4.98
C GLY A 182 10.43 1.14 5.10
N MET A 183 10.71 -0.12 4.83
CA MET A 183 9.76 -1.22 4.88
C MET A 183 9.78 -1.95 6.23
N LYS A 184 8.59 -2.34 6.67
CA LYS A 184 8.40 -3.25 7.79
C LYS A 184 7.48 -4.38 7.34
N PHE A 185 7.80 -5.62 7.71
CA PHE A 185 7.00 -6.78 7.34
C PHE A 185 6.39 -7.41 8.59
N THR A 186 5.07 -7.55 8.60
CA THR A 186 4.33 -8.15 9.70
C THR A 186 3.58 -9.38 9.18
N PRO A 187 3.82 -10.59 9.71
CA PRO A 187 3.10 -11.79 9.28
C PRO A 187 1.58 -11.65 9.42
N VAL A 188 0.83 -12.15 8.44
CA VAL A 188 -0.64 -12.13 8.45
C VAL A 188 -1.27 -13.51 8.24
#